data_77f7cad92a753dca0b9adbef78c66e0b
#
_entry.id   77f7cad92a753dca0b9adbef78c66e0b
#
_cell.length_a   1.000
_cell.length_b   1.000
_cell.length_c   1.000
_cell.angle_alpha   90.00
_cell.angle_beta   90.00
_cell.angle_gamma   90.00
#
_symmetry.space_group_name_H-M   'P 1'
#
loop_
_entity.id
_entity.type
_entity.pdbx_description
1 polymer ?
#
loop_
_entity_poly.entity_id
_entity_poly.type
_entity_poly.pdbx_seq_one_letter_code
_entity_poly.pdbx_strand_id
1 'polypeptide(L)'
;MHQVSGYEKEIKKQEEQKNKIRERYKGVDRNELEFIPAKPREKLFEDTAEKRVCAYCRVSTDDVNQTSSYELQKNHYEDMIKEHQGWELVGIYADEGISGTSLQHRDEFNRMIEDCKAGKIDLIVTKSVSRFARNIVDCIAKVRELGNMRPKVGVFFETEHIYTLDNTSEMMLAVLS
;
A
#
# COMPACT_ATOMS: atom_id res chain seq x y z
N MET A 1 -13.49 -37.08 -27.08
CA MET A 1 -12.59 -36.78 -25.95
C MET A 1 -12.83 -35.35 -25.51
N HIS A 2 -13.48 -35.14 -24.36
CA HIS A 2 -13.74 -33.78 -23.82
C HIS A 2 -12.46 -33.28 -23.15
N GLN A 3 -11.91 -32.19 -23.65
CA GLN A 3 -10.86 -31.44 -22.95
C GLN A 3 -11.49 -30.80 -21.71
N VAL A 4 -11.13 -31.28 -20.52
CA VAL A 4 -11.51 -30.64 -19.26
C VAL A 4 -10.87 -29.25 -19.23
N SER A 5 -11.69 -28.23 -19.11
CA SER A 5 -11.27 -26.84 -19.08
C SER A 5 -10.23 -26.60 -17.98
N GLY A 6 -9.25 -25.73 -18.20
CA GLY A 6 -8.24 -25.36 -17.18
C GLY A 6 -8.85 -24.94 -15.85
N TYR A 7 -10.00 -24.31 -15.90
CA TYR A 7 -10.80 -23.88 -14.76
C TYR A 7 -11.28 -25.07 -13.88
N GLU A 8 -11.74 -26.17 -14.51
CA GLU A 8 -12.17 -27.37 -13.77
C GLU A 8 -11.01 -28.10 -13.07
N LYS A 9 -9.81 -28.04 -13.67
CA LYS A 9 -8.59 -28.60 -13.05
C LYS A 9 -8.18 -27.79 -11.81
N GLU A 10 -8.36 -26.49 -11.84
CA GLU A 10 -8.02 -25.58 -10.74
C GLU A 10 -8.98 -25.74 -9.56
N ILE A 11 -10.28 -25.88 -9.84
CA ILE A 11 -11.30 -26.17 -8.82
C ILE A 11 -11.00 -27.54 -8.15
N LYS A 12 -10.70 -28.56 -8.92
CA LYS A 12 -10.37 -29.88 -8.41
C LYS A 12 -9.14 -29.86 -7.50
N LYS A 13 -8.11 -29.12 -7.88
CA LYS A 13 -6.89 -28.93 -7.09
C LYS A 13 -7.16 -28.21 -5.78
N GLN A 14 -8.04 -27.20 -5.78
CA GLN A 14 -8.44 -26.50 -4.57
C GLN A 14 -9.28 -27.37 -3.63
N GLU A 15 -10.15 -28.21 -4.17
CA GLU A 15 -10.94 -29.18 -3.36
C GLU A 15 -10.06 -30.26 -2.74
N GLU A 16 -9.08 -30.78 -3.49
CA GLU A 16 -8.11 -31.75 -2.95
C GLU A 16 -7.26 -31.14 -1.82
N GLN A 17 -6.84 -29.87 -1.95
CA GLN A 17 -6.12 -29.16 -0.88
C GLN A 17 -7.00 -28.96 0.35
N LYS A 18 -8.26 -28.55 0.18
CA LYS A 18 -9.23 -28.41 1.29
C LYS A 18 -9.48 -29.74 2.01
N ASN A 19 -9.57 -30.83 1.26
CA ASN A 19 -9.77 -32.16 1.83
C ASN A 19 -8.53 -32.65 2.60
N LYS A 20 -7.32 -32.41 2.08
CA LYS A 20 -6.07 -32.70 2.82
C LYS A 20 -5.98 -31.92 4.14
N ILE A 21 -6.43 -30.67 4.15
CA ILE A 21 -6.46 -29.86 5.37
C ILE A 21 -7.49 -30.44 6.35
N ARG A 22 -8.70 -30.77 5.90
CA ARG A 22 -9.75 -31.37 6.73
C ARG A 22 -9.31 -32.69 7.37
N GLU A 23 -8.61 -33.54 6.62
CA GLU A 23 -8.09 -34.83 7.12
C GLU A 23 -7.05 -34.64 8.23
N ARG A 24 -6.19 -33.62 8.16
CA ARG A 24 -5.19 -33.29 9.20
C ARG A 24 -5.82 -32.89 10.53
N TYR A 25 -7.01 -32.32 10.50
CA TYR A 25 -7.72 -31.83 11.69
C TYR A 25 -8.88 -32.75 12.11
N LYS A 26 -8.97 -33.95 11.50
CA LYS A 26 -9.94 -34.97 11.86
C LYS A 26 -9.56 -35.54 13.22
N GLY A 27 -10.29 -35.16 14.27
CA GLY A 27 -10.04 -35.60 15.64
C GLY A 27 -9.51 -34.53 16.60
N VAL A 28 -9.32 -33.32 16.14
CA VAL A 28 -9.02 -32.18 17.03
C VAL A 28 -10.31 -31.70 17.65
N ASP A 29 -10.38 -31.67 18.97
CA ASP A 29 -11.55 -31.16 19.69
C ASP A 29 -11.69 -29.66 19.40
N ARG A 30 -12.86 -29.23 18.90
CA ARG A 30 -13.15 -27.84 18.60
C ARG A 30 -13.09 -26.94 19.84
N ASN A 31 -13.27 -27.50 21.03
CA ASN A 31 -13.19 -26.76 22.29
C ASN A 31 -11.75 -26.49 22.73
N GLU A 32 -10.76 -27.20 22.17
CA GLU A 32 -9.33 -26.96 22.39
C GLU A 32 -8.70 -26.02 21.34
N LEU A 33 -9.46 -25.63 20.31
CA LEU A 33 -9.00 -24.71 19.29
C LEU A 33 -9.20 -23.26 19.76
N GLU A 34 -8.12 -22.58 20.05
CA GLU A 34 -8.14 -21.12 20.22
C GLU A 34 -8.46 -20.47 18.87
N PHE A 35 -9.69 -19.95 18.74
CA PHE A 35 -10.10 -19.23 17.53
C PHE A 35 -9.52 -17.81 17.57
N ILE A 36 -8.44 -17.58 16.83
CA ILE A 36 -7.94 -16.24 16.57
C ILE A 36 -8.71 -15.70 15.36
N PRO A 37 -9.67 -14.78 15.55
CA PRO A 37 -10.40 -14.23 14.41
C PRO A 37 -9.42 -13.48 13.51
N ALA A 38 -9.46 -13.75 12.22
CA ALA A 38 -8.73 -12.94 11.25
C ALA A 38 -9.20 -11.50 11.41
N LYS A 39 -8.25 -10.56 11.57
CA LYS A 39 -8.59 -9.13 11.53
C LYS A 39 -9.29 -8.85 10.20
N PRO A 40 -10.39 -8.09 10.19
CA PRO A 40 -11.02 -7.68 8.93
C PRO A 40 -9.98 -7.00 8.05
N ARG A 41 -9.93 -7.37 6.78
CA ARG A 41 -9.09 -6.66 5.79
C ARG A 41 -9.68 -5.28 5.63
N GLU A 42 -8.87 -4.26 5.86
CA GLU A 42 -9.24 -2.91 5.47
C GLU A 42 -9.19 -2.86 3.95
N LYS A 43 -10.33 -2.91 3.31
CA LYS A 43 -10.46 -2.75 1.87
C LYS A 43 -10.45 -1.26 1.55
N LEU A 44 -9.27 -0.70 1.34
CA LEU A 44 -9.05 0.73 1.19
C LEU A 44 -10.03 1.40 0.21
N PHE A 45 -10.27 0.79 -0.96
CA PHE A 45 -11.13 1.36 -1.99
C PHE A 45 -12.63 1.07 -1.81
N GLU A 46 -12.99 0.17 -0.89
CA GLU A 46 -14.39 -0.10 -0.53
C GLU A 46 -14.82 0.70 0.71
N ASP A 47 -13.85 1.25 1.44
CA ASP A 47 -14.10 2.04 2.65
C ASP A 47 -14.47 3.47 2.25
N THR A 48 -15.70 3.87 2.57
CA THR A 48 -16.21 5.22 2.32
C THR A 48 -16.03 6.19 3.50
N ALA A 49 -15.29 5.77 4.54
CA ALA A 49 -14.97 6.65 5.66
C ALA A 49 -14.15 7.86 5.17
N GLU A 50 -14.44 9.02 5.74
CA GLU A 50 -13.70 10.23 5.42
C GLU A 50 -12.22 10.09 5.76
N LYS A 51 -11.35 10.35 4.77
CA LYS A 51 -9.89 10.31 4.91
C LYS A 51 -9.28 11.54 4.26
N ARG A 52 -8.38 12.19 5.00
CA ARG A 52 -7.54 13.26 4.47
C ARG A 52 -6.35 12.61 3.76
N VAL A 53 -6.33 12.74 2.45
CA VAL A 53 -5.39 12.03 1.57
C VAL A 53 -4.38 13.00 0.99
N CYS A 54 -3.11 12.66 1.04
CA CYS A 54 -2.08 13.36 0.30
C CYS A 54 -1.42 12.45 -0.73
N ALA A 55 -0.82 13.05 -1.75
CA ALA A 55 0.02 12.34 -2.70
C ALA A 55 1.50 12.69 -2.47
N TYR A 56 2.37 11.69 -2.59
CA TYR A 56 3.82 11.89 -2.61
C TYR A 56 4.40 11.51 -3.97
N CYS A 57 5.05 12.47 -4.60
CA CYS A 57 5.66 12.35 -5.92
C CYS A 57 7.18 12.48 -5.82
N ARG A 58 7.90 11.77 -6.70
CA ARG A 58 9.33 11.94 -6.90
C ARG A 58 9.61 12.12 -8.38
N VAL A 59 10.10 13.30 -8.75
CA VAL A 59 10.34 13.70 -10.15
C VAL A 59 11.84 13.61 -10.45
N SER A 60 12.19 13.03 -11.59
CA SER A 60 13.61 12.95 -12.02
C SER A 60 14.03 14.25 -12.69
N THR A 61 15.21 14.77 -12.37
CA THR A 61 15.75 16.01 -12.97
C THR A 61 16.39 15.82 -14.35
N ASP A 62 16.55 14.57 -14.79
CA ASP A 62 17.26 14.25 -16.04
C ASP A 62 16.39 14.36 -17.30
N ASP A 63 15.12 14.67 -17.17
CA ASP A 63 14.20 14.71 -18.30
C ASP A 63 13.90 16.17 -18.69
N VAL A 64 14.19 16.53 -19.94
CA VAL A 64 13.93 17.87 -20.52
C VAL A 64 12.42 18.23 -20.46
N ASN A 65 11.57 17.25 -20.19
CA ASN A 65 10.13 17.37 -20.04
C ASN A 65 9.65 17.30 -18.57
N GLN A 66 10.48 17.71 -17.60
CA GLN A 66 10.18 17.62 -16.15
C GLN A 66 8.84 18.22 -15.74
N THR A 67 8.53 19.40 -16.24
CA THR A 67 7.28 20.09 -15.92
C THR A 67 6.07 19.23 -16.33
N SER A 68 6.15 18.59 -17.51
CA SER A 68 5.08 17.71 -17.99
C SER A 68 4.94 16.43 -17.16
N SER A 69 6.05 15.86 -16.69
CA SER A 69 6.04 14.64 -15.87
C SER A 69 5.46 14.88 -14.47
N TYR A 70 5.79 16.01 -13.85
CA TYR A 70 5.21 16.41 -12.56
C TYR A 70 3.72 16.73 -12.69
N GLU A 71 3.35 17.55 -13.67
CA GLU A 71 1.95 17.91 -13.94
C GLU A 71 1.09 16.68 -14.20
N LEU A 72 1.58 15.71 -14.96
CA LEU A 72 0.88 14.45 -15.21
C LEU A 72 0.66 13.64 -13.93
N GLN A 73 1.69 13.51 -13.08
CA GLN A 73 1.56 12.82 -11.80
C GLN A 73 0.59 13.54 -10.86
N LYS A 74 0.69 14.86 -10.80
CA LYS A 74 -0.20 15.70 -10.00
C LYS A 74 -1.66 15.52 -10.43
N ASN A 75 -1.95 15.68 -11.71
CA ASN A 75 -3.31 15.52 -12.26
C ASN A 75 -3.85 14.11 -11.99
N HIS A 76 -3.02 13.07 -12.20
CA HIS A 76 -3.39 11.69 -11.92
C HIS A 76 -3.85 11.49 -10.47
N TYR A 77 -3.10 12.00 -9.49
CA TYR A 77 -3.47 11.84 -8.08
C TYR A 77 -4.63 12.75 -7.67
N GLU A 78 -4.73 13.94 -8.24
CA GLU A 78 -5.91 14.79 -8.02
C GLU A 78 -7.18 14.12 -8.49
N ASP A 79 -7.17 13.54 -9.69
CA ASP A 79 -8.33 12.84 -10.26
C ASP A 79 -8.64 11.58 -9.44
N MET A 80 -7.65 10.73 -9.16
CA MET A 80 -7.83 9.52 -8.38
C MET A 80 -8.43 9.78 -7.00
N ILE A 81 -7.95 10.81 -6.31
CA ILE A 81 -8.43 11.16 -4.97
C ILE A 81 -9.83 11.76 -5.03
N LYS A 82 -10.12 12.63 -6.02
CA LYS A 82 -11.42 13.26 -6.20
C LYS A 82 -12.52 12.27 -6.61
N GLU A 83 -12.16 11.25 -7.37
CA GLU A 83 -13.11 10.21 -7.81
C GLU A 83 -13.50 9.25 -6.68
N HIS A 84 -12.69 9.15 -5.62
CA HIS A 84 -12.98 8.25 -4.52
C HIS A 84 -13.91 8.92 -3.49
N GLN A 85 -15.05 8.27 -3.22
CA GLN A 85 -16.00 8.75 -2.21
C GLN A 85 -15.38 8.72 -0.81
N GLY A 86 -15.44 9.83 -0.10
CA GLY A 86 -14.90 9.96 1.26
C GLY A 86 -13.44 10.40 1.32
N TRP A 87 -12.73 10.55 0.19
CA TRP A 87 -11.37 11.07 0.20
C TRP A 87 -11.34 12.59 -0.02
N GLU A 88 -10.56 13.29 0.81
CA GLU A 88 -10.29 14.72 0.69
C GLU A 88 -8.80 14.91 0.39
N LEU A 89 -8.47 15.56 -0.72
CA LEU A 89 -7.10 15.91 -1.06
C LEU A 89 -6.62 17.06 -0.18
N VAL A 90 -5.64 16.79 0.71
CA VAL A 90 -5.08 17.79 1.62
C VAL A 90 -3.72 18.33 1.17
N GLY A 91 -3.07 17.71 0.21
CA GLY A 91 -1.81 18.20 -0.36
C GLY A 91 -1.12 17.25 -1.32
N ILE A 92 -0.23 17.81 -2.14
CA ILE A 92 0.70 17.06 -2.98
C ILE A 92 2.11 17.49 -2.61
N TYR A 93 2.93 16.51 -2.18
CA TYR A 93 4.31 16.71 -1.79
C TYR A 93 5.21 16.14 -2.88
N ALA A 94 6.12 16.92 -3.39
CA ALA A 94 6.97 16.53 -4.50
C ALA A 94 8.43 16.89 -4.26
N ASP A 95 9.30 15.88 -4.28
CA ASP A 95 10.75 16.05 -4.22
C ASP A 95 11.37 15.80 -5.58
N GLU A 96 12.38 16.58 -5.91
CA GLU A 96 13.20 16.35 -7.09
C GLU A 96 14.23 15.24 -6.82
N GLY A 97 14.22 14.22 -7.68
CA GLY A 97 15.21 13.13 -7.65
C GLY A 97 16.38 13.46 -8.53
N ILE A 98 17.46 14.02 -7.96
CA ILE A 98 18.70 14.24 -8.70
C ILE A 98 19.41 12.90 -8.84
N SER A 99 19.58 12.41 -10.08
CA SER A 99 20.35 11.20 -10.35
C SER A 99 21.84 11.47 -10.12
N GLY A 100 22.48 10.57 -9.37
CA GLY A 100 23.94 10.54 -9.22
C GLY A 100 24.54 11.29 -8.03
N THR A 101 23.78 12.00 -7.20
CA THR A 101 24.30 12.61 -5.97
C THR A 101 23.69 12.01 -4.72
N SER A 102 24.54 11.77 -3.70
CA SER A 102 24.12 11.21 -2.40
C SER A 102 23.29 12.19 -1.54
N LEU A 103 23.19 13.44 -1.95
CA LEU A 103 22.45 14.50 -1.26
C LEU A 103 21.07 14.69 -1.91
N GLN A 104 20.20 13.70 -1.73
CA GLN A 104 18.80 13.89 -2.06
C GLN A 104 18.13 14.68 -0.94
N HIS A 105 17.86 15.96 -1.22
CA HIS A 105 16.97 16.75 -0.38
C HIS A 105 15.57 16.16 -0.49
N ARG A 106 15.02 15.73 0.64
CA ARG A 106 13.65 15.21 0.74
C ARG A 106 12.84 16.12 1.66
N ASP A 107 12.92 17.41 1.39
CA ASP A 107 12.30 18.42 2.23
C ASP A 107 10.78 18.29 2.24
N GLU A 108 10.18 17.99 1.09
CA GLU A 108 8.75 17.77 0.96
C GLU A 108 8.30 16.46 1.60
N PHE A 109 9.10 15.39 1.50
CA PHE A 109 8.83 14.16 2.24
C PHE A 109 8.86 14.38 3.76
N ASN A 110 9.86 15.11 4.25
CA ASN A 110 9.96 15.42 5.67
C ASN A 110 8.79 16.29 6.14
N ARG A 111 8.41 17.29 5.35
CA ARG A 111 7.23 18.12 5.61
C ARG A 111 5.96 17.31 5.67
N MET A 112 5.77 16.37 4.73
CA MET A 112 4.65 15.42 4.73
C MET A 112 4.62 14.59 6.03
N ILE A 113 5.76 14.06 6.47
CA ILE A 113 5.85 13.29 7.72
C ILE A 113 5.48 14.16 8.94
N GLU A 114 5.93 15.42 9.00
CA GLU A 114 5.53 16.34 10.08
C GLU A 114 4.01 16.64 10.05
N ASP A 115 3.42 16.79 8.87
CA ASP A 115 1.97 16.96 8.75
C ASP A 115 1.19 15.68 9.14
N CYS A 116 1.76 14.49 8.91
CA CYS A 116 1.24 13.23 9.47
C CYS A 116 1.26 13.23 11.01
N LYS A 117 2.39 13.62 11.61
CA LYS A 117 2.53 13.72 13.08
C LYS A 117 1.57 14.75 13.67
N ALA A 118 1.31 15.83 12.96
CA ALA A 118 0.33 16.84 13.33
C ALA A 118 -1.13 16.39 13.16
N GLY A 119 -1.36 15.15 12.71
CA GLY A 119 -2.68 14.58 12.52
C GLY A 119 -3.48 15.21 11.38
N LYS A 120 -2.80 15.75 10.35
CA LYS A 120 -3.46 16.39 9.18
C LYS A 120 -3.71 15.42 8.04
N ILE A 121 -3.08 14.23 8.06
CA ILE A 121 -3.09 13.24 6.97
C ILE A 121 -3.46 11.88 7.55
N ASP A 122 -4.36 11.17 6.89
CA ASP A 122 -4.80 9.82 7.25
C ASP A 122 -4.26 8.77 6.26
N LEU A 123 -4.02 9.19 4.99
CA LEU A 123 -3.55 8.31 3.93
C LEU A 123 -2.55 9.03 3.02
N ILE A 124 -1.44 8.37 2.74
CA ILE A 124 -0.47 8.79 1.73
C ILE A 124 -0.64 7.89 0.51
N VAL A 125 -0.77 8.47 -0.68
CA VAL A 125 -0.76 7.75 -1.94
C VAL A 125 0.56 8.05 -2.66
N THR A 126 1.22 7.01 -3.18
CA THR A 126 2.48 7.15 -3.92
C THR A 126 2.62 6.07 -4.99
N LYS A 127 3.40 6.33 -6.01
CA LYS A 127 3.52 5.43 -7.17
C LYS A 127 4.06 4.05 -6.81
N SER A 128 5.12 3.99 -5.98
CA SER A 128 5.80 2.73 -5.67
C SER A 128 6.64 2.82 -4.40
N VAL A 129 6.98 1.65 -3.85
CA VAL A 129 7.90 1.51 -2.72
C VAL A 129 9.24 2.23 -2.99
N SER A 130 9.79 2.08 -4.20
CA SER A 130 11.06 2.70 -4.59
C SER A 130 11.01 4.23 -4.70
N ARG A 131 9.82 4.80 -4.87
CA ARG A 131 9.61 6.26 -4.84
C ARG A 131 9.46 6.78 -3.42
N PHE A 132 8.87 5.96 -2.53
CA PHE A 132 8.64 6.33 -1.14
C PHE A 132 9.90 6.24 -0.28
N ALA A 133 10.73 5.21 -0.44
CA ALA A 133 11.93 5.00 0.37
C ALA A 133 13.15 4.67 -0.50
N ARG A 134 14.35 4.87 0.08
CA ARG A 134 15.64 4.59 -0.59
C ARG A 134 15.93 3.10 -0.72
N ASN A 135 15.46 2.35 0.25
CA ASN A 135 15.58 0.89 0.31
C ASN A 135 14.38 0.33 1.08
N ILE A 136 14.22 -0.99 1.04
CA ILE A 136 13.08 -1.67 1.65
C ILE A 136 13.08 -1.57 3.18
N VAL A 137 14.24 -1.56 3.83
CA VAL A 137 14.36 -1.47 5.30
C VAL A 137 13.85 -0.13 5.79
N ASP A 138 14.27 0.97 5.12
CA ASP A 138 13.76 2.32 5.40
C ASP A 138 12.26 2.42 5.15
N CYS A 139 11.76 1.75 4.09
CA CYS A 139 10.33 1.71 3.80
C CYS A 139 9.55 1.06 4.93
N ILE A 140 9.94 -0.13 5.37
CA ILE A 140 9.28 -0.87 6.45
C ILE A 140 9.32 -0.06 7.76
N ALA A 141 10.47 0.51 8.10
CA ALA A 141 10.61 1.33 9.29
C ALA A 141 9.65 2.53 9.28
N LYS A 142 9.57 3.23 8.14
CA LYS A 142 8.70 4.41 7.99
C LYS A 142 7.22 4.04 7.99
N VAL A 143 6.84 2.95 7.32
CA VAL A 143 5.47 2.44 7.32
C VAL A 143 5.02 2.05 8.73
N ARG A 144 5.89 1.40 9.52
CA ARG A 144 5.59 1.08 10.93
C ARG A 144 5.46 2.33 11.79
N GLU A 145 6.33 3.32 11.59
CA GLU A 145 6.22 4.62 12.28
C GLU A 145 4.85 5.25 12.02
N LEU A 146 4.43 5.36 10.77
CA LEU A 146 3.15 5.91 10.35
C LEU A 146 1.95 5.11 10.90
N GLY A 147 2.00 3.79 10.81
CA GLY A 147 0.93 2.90 11.31
C GLY A 147 0.79 2.90 12.83
N ASN A 148 1.82 3.31 13.58
CA ASN A 148 1.79 3.44 15.03
C ASN A 148 1.34 4.83 15.53
N MET A 149 1.16 5.79 14.63
CA MET A 149 0.65 7.13 14.98
C MET A 149 -0.80 7.08 15.49
N ARG A 150 -1.25 8.18 16.07
CA ARG A 150 -2.64 8.36 16.52
C ARG A 150 -3.14 9.73 16.05
N PRO A 151 -4.01 9.78 15.03
CA PRO A 151 -4.57 8.64 14.25
C PRO A 151 -3.49 7.91 13.43
N LYS A 152 -3.76 6.65 13.06
CA LYS A 152 -2.89 5.85 12.19
C LYS A 152 -2.86 6.48 10.80
N VAL A 153 -1.68 6.49 10.17
CA VAL A 153 -1.51 6.92 8.79
C VAL A 153 -1.17 5.71 7.93
N GLY A 154 -1.99 5.46 6.92
CA GLY A 154 -1.75 4.41 5.92
C GLY A 154 -0.92 4.93 4.75
N VAL A 155 -0.25 4.02 4.04
CA VAL A 155 0.39 4.31 2.75
C VAL A 155 -0.16 3.34 1.71
N PHE A 156 -0.56 3.86 0.56
CA PHE A 156 -0.94 3.06 -0.60
C PHE A 156 0.13 3.18 -1.69
N PHE A 157 0.72 2.04 -2.04
CA PHE A 157 1.66 1.88 -3.14
C PHE A 157 0.91 1.43 -4.39
N GLU A 158 0.74 2.33 -5.36
CA GLU A 158 -0.08 2.11 -6.53
C GLU A 158 0.43 0.95 -7.40
N THR A 159 1.74 0.94 -7.72
CA THR A 159 2.34 -0.08 -8.58
C THR A 159 2.27 -1.48 -7.97
N GLU A 160 2.53 -1.59 -6.68
CA GLU A 160 2.55 -2.87 -5.97
C GLU A 160 1.15 -3.27 -5.47
N HIS A 161 0.14 -2.39 -5.55
CA HIS A 161 -1.20 -2.58 -4.98
C HIS A 161 -1.18 -2.96 -3.49
N ILE A 162 -0.30 -2.32 -2.72
CA ILE A 162 -0.14 -2.56 -1.29
C ILE A 162 -0.71 -1.40 -0.48
N TYR A 163 -1.63 -1.70 0.44
CA TYR A 163 -2.07 -0.77 1.48
C TYR A 163 -1.50 -1.19 2.84
N THR A 164 -0.73 -0.31 3.47
CA THR A 164 0.10 -0.66 4.63
C THR A 164 -0.65 -0.96 5.92
N LEU A 165 -1.90 -0.53 6.05
CA LEU A 165 -2.75 -0.91 7.19
C LEU A 165 -3.48 -2.24 6.99
N ASP A 166 -3.32 -2.87 5.82
CA ASP A 166 -3.83 -4.22 5.56
C ASP A 166 -2.95 -5.29 6.24
N ASN A 167 -3.56 -6.34 6.77
CA ASN A 167 -2.87 -7.36 7.57
C ASN A 167 -1.78 -8.14 6.84
N THR A 168 -1.77 -8.11 5.50
CA THR A 168 -0.79 -8.83 4.67
C THR A 168 0.34 -7.93 4.16
N SER A 169 0.28 -6.63 4.43
CA SER A 169 1.18 -5.64 3.83
C SER A 169 2.64 -5.81 4.22
N GLU A 170 2.93 -6.08 5.49
CA GLU A 170 4.32 -6.30 5.95
C GLU A 170 4.96 -7.52 5.29
N MET A 171 4.20 -8.61 5.12
CA MET A 171 4.70 -9.81 4.46
C MET A 171 4.94 -9.55 2.97
N MET A 172 4.06 -8.78 2.31
CA MET A 172 4.25 -8.42 0.90
C MET A 172 5.45 -7.48 0.70
N LEU A 173 5.65 -6.51 1.59
CA LEU A 173 6.83 -5.64 1.54
C LEU A 173 8.13 -6.43 1.78
N ALA A 174 8.12 -7.45 2.65
CA ALA A 174 9.27 -8.30 2.89
C ALA A 174 9.61 -9.21 1.69
N VAL A 175 8.63 -9.60 0.88
CA VAL A 175 8.85 -10.41 -0.34
C VAL A 175 9.43 -9.58 -1.48
N LEU A 176 9.23 -8.25 -1.49
CA LEU A 176 9.76 -7.33 -2.50
C LEU A 176 11.22 -6.92 -2.23
N SER A 177 11.83 -7.44 -1.16
CA SER A 177 13.24 -7.25 -0.82
C SER A 177 14.10 -8.38 -1.44
#